data_549ec74b815825d4c15b68f3bfbc7c9d
#
_entry.id   549ec74b815825d4c15b68f3bfbc7c9d
#
_cell.length_a   1.000
_cell.length_b   1.000
_cell.length_c   1.000
_cell.angle_alpha   90.00
_cell.angle_beta   90.00
_cell.angle_gamma   90.00
#
_symmetry.space_group_name_H-M   'P 1'
#
loop_
_entity.id
_entity.type
_entity.pdbx_description
1 polymer ?
#
loop_
_entity_poly.entity_id
_entity_poly.type
_entity_poly.pdbx_seq_one_letter_code
_entity_poly.pdbx_strand_id
1 'polypeptide(L)'
;MGFIPVLLHLRTIFANMKRCKEDIVAWNPDVVILVDYPGFNLNIAKFVHSETQIPVFYYISPKIWAWKEYRIKNIKRDVDELFSILPFEVEFYTLKHRYPIHYVGNPTVDEVTAYQKAHPKNPEAFLADNNLEDKPIIALLAGSRKQEIKDNLPDMLKAASAFPDYQLVLAGAPGIAPEYYKQYVGQAKVKIIFAQTYRLLQ
;
A
#
# COMPACT_ATOMS: atom_id res chain seq x y z
N MET A 1 6.22 -0.88 -9.02
CA MET A 1 7.48 -0.14 -9.31
C MET A 1 8.09 -0.72 -10.57
N GLY A 2 8.32 0.09 -11.59
CA GLY A 2 8.97 -0.37 -12.81
C GLY A 2 10.45 -0.72 -12.54
N PHE A 3 11.00 -1.65 -13.29
CA PHE A 3 12.37 -2.15 -13.14
C PHE A 3 13.42 -1.06 -13.39
N ILE A 4 13.15 -0.15 -14.33
CA ILE A 4 14.05 0.95 -14.75
C ILE A 4 14.31 1.98 -13.63
N PRO A 5 13.30 2.48 -12.88
CA PRO A 5 13.56 3.40 -11.76
C PRO A 5 14.40 2.77 -10.64
N VAL A 6 14.27 1.46 -10.40
CA VAL A 6 15.09 0.75 -9.41
C VAL A 6 16.55 0.72 -9.80
N LEU A 7 16.87 0.48 -11.09
CA LEU A 7 18.25 0.48 -11.60
C LEU A 7 18.93 1.86 -11.47
N LEU A 8 18.20 2.93 -11.74
CA LEU A 8 18.71 4.31 -11.63
C LEU A 8 19.02 4.72 -10.18
N HIS A 9 18.35 4.10 -9.19
CA HIS A 9 18.51 4.42 -7.77
C HIS A 9 19.29 3.36 -6.96
N LEU A 10 19.90 2.36 -7.61
CA LEU A 10 20.63 1.29 -6.91
C LEU A 10 21.69 1.84 -5.95
N ARG A 11 22.49 2.84 -6.40
CA ARG A 11 23.50 3.47 -5.53
C ARG A 11 22.90 4.04 -4.25
N THR A 12 21.79 4.75 -4.37
CA THR A 12 21.07 5.32 -3.22
C THR A 12 20.51 4.23 -2.30
N ILE A 13 19.95 3.16 -2.88
CA ILE A 13 19.42 2.03 -2.11
C ILE A 13 20.54 1.35 -1.30
N PHE A 14 21.69 1.08 -1.93
CA PHE A 14 22.82 0.48 -1.22
C PHE A 14 23.45 1.42 -0.17
N ALA A 15 23.54 2.72 -0.46
CA ALA A 15 24.00 3.71 0.52
C ALA A 15 23.07 3.79 1.73
N ASN A 16 21.74 3.81 1.51
CA ASN A 16 20.75 3.81 2.58
C ASN A 16 20.80 2.51 3.39
N MET A 17 21.01 1.35 2.74
CA MET A 17 21.15 0.08 3.42
C MET A 17 22.38 0.05 4.31
N LYS A 18 23.52 0.55 3.81
CA LYS A 18 24.76 0.66 4.58
C LYS A 18 24.53 1.55 5.81
N ARG A 19 24.02 2.76 5.61
CA ARG A 19 23.73 3.70 6.68
C ARG A 19 22.78 3.10 7.73
N CYS A 20 21.70 2.47 7.30
CA CYS A 20 20.75 1.83 8.22
C CYS A 20 21.44 0.79 9.11
N LYS A 21 22.33 -0.03 8.55
CA LYS A 21 23.10 -1.01 9.31
C LYS A 21 24.05 -0.35 10.31
N GLU A 22 24.76 0.69 9.92
CA GLU A 22 25.66 1.46 10.77
C GLU A 22 24.89 2.13 11.93
N ASP A 23 23.74 2.74 11.62
CA ASP A 23 22.89 3.39 12.62
C ASP A 23 22.32 2.38 13.65
N ILE A 24 21.91 1.19 13.22
CA ILE A 24 21.41 0.12 14.12
C ILE A 24 22.51 -0.30 15.10
N VAL A 25 23.73 -0.54 14.60
CA VAL A 25 24.86 -0.94 15.47
C VAL A 25 25.23 0.18 16.43
N ALA A 26 25.31 1.42 15.94
CA ALA A 26 25.70 2.58 16.75
C ALA A 26 24.69 2.89 17.85
N TRP A 27 23.39 2.74 17.55
CA TRP A 27 22.31 3.02 18.51
C TRP A 27 22.06 1.85 19.47
N ASN A 28 22.33 0.61 19.03
CA ASN A 28 22.13 -0.62 19.79
C ASN A 28 20.74 -0.70 20.45
N PRO A 29 19.64 -0.71 19.66
CA PRO A 29 18.28 -0.75 20.19
C PRO A 29 17.96 -2.11 20.84
N ASP A 30 16.95 -2.14 21.73
CA ASP A 30 16.46 -3.37 22.34
C ASP A 30 15.78 -4.32 21.34
N VAL A 31 15.23 -3.78 20.26
CA VAL A 31 14.55 -4.53 19.18
C VAL A 31 14.58 -3.74 17.87
N VAL A 32 14.69 -4.44 16.75
CA VAL A 32 14.51 -3.87 15.41
C VAL A 32 13.17 -4.32 14.85
N ILE A 33 12.26 -3.37 14.59
CA ILE A 33 10.96 -3.64 13.96
C ILE A 33 11.02 -3.25 12.49
N LEU A 34 10.92 -4.23 11.61
CA LEU A 34 10.92 -4.06 10.16
C LEU A 34 9.48 -4.01 9.64
N VAL A 35 9.14 -2.96 8.90
CA VAL A 35 7.77 -2.76 8.40
C VAL A 35 7.72 -2.98 6.90
N ASP A 36 6.97 -3.99 6.42
CA ASP A 36 6.77 -4.29 4.99
C ASP A 36 8.09 -4.28 4.17
N TYR A 37 8.08 -3.92 2.90
CA TYR A 37 9.21 -3.71 1.98
C TYR A 37 10.29 -4.82 2.02
N PRO A 38 9.93 -6.08 1.73
CA PRO A 38 10.81 -7.24 1.95
C PRO A 38 12.09 -7.25 1.12
N GLY A 39 12.16 -6.48 0.02
CA GLY A 39 13.39 -6.34 -0.78
C GLY A 39 14.53 -5.69 -0.02
N PHE A 40 14.25 -4.75 0.85
CA PHE A 40 15.21 -4.05 1.69
C PHE A 40 15.29 -4.71 3.07
N ASN A 41 14.16 -4.88 3.71
CA ASN A 41 14.07 -5.28 5.12
C ASN A 41 14.61 -6.68 5.42
N LEU A 42 14.45 -7.66 4.51
CA LEU A 42 15.06 -8.98 4.71
C LEU A 42 16.60 -8.96 4.64
N ASN A 43 17.21 -7.96 3.98
CA ASN A 43 18.65 -7.78 4.03
C ASN A 43 19.11 -7.12 5.34
N ILE A 44 18.28 -6.24 5.92
CA ILE A 44 18.53 -5.69 7.25
C ILE A 44 18.36 -6.80 8.30
N ALA A 45 17.27 -7.59 8.24
CA ALA A 45 17.06 -8.73 9.13
C ALA A 45 18.27 -9.67 9.15
N LYS A 46 18.75 -10.07 7.97
CA LYS A 46 19.94 -10.91 7.84
C LYS A 46 21.16 -10.31 8.54
N PHE A 47 21.40 -9.02 8.35
CA PHE A 47 22.54 -8.33 8.96
C PHE A 47 22.41 -8.28 10.48
N VAL A 48 21.25 -7.86 10.99
CA VAL A 48 21.02 -7.77 12.45
C VAL A 48 21.20 -9.13 13.10
N HIS A 49 20.61 -10.18 12.52
CA HIS A 49 20.72 -11.54 13.03
C HIS A 49 22.17 -12.07 12.99
N SER A 50 22.97 -11.74 11.97
CA SER A 50 24.35 -12.25 11.84
C SER A 50 25.38 -11.47 12.65
N GLU A 51 25.18 -10.17 12.85
CA GLU A 51 26.20 -9.26 13.40
C GLU A 51 25.87 -8.76 14.82
N THR A 52 24.65 -9.02 15.30
CA THR A 52 24.19 -8.54 16.62
C THR A 52 23.39 -9.61 17.35
N GLN A 53 23.02 -9.32 18.62
CA GLN A 53 22.07 -10.13 19.41
C GLN A 53 20.70 -9.44 19.51
N ILE A 54 20.45 -8.40 18.70
CA ILE A 54 19.21 -7.62 18.75
C ILE A 54 18.10 -8.43 18.09
N PRO A 55 16.96 -8.65 18.76
CA PRO A 55 15.83 -9.36 18.18
C PRO A 55 15.22 -8.59 17.00
N VAL A 56 14.80 -9.33 15.98
CA VAL A 56 14.19 -8.79 14.75
C VAL A 56 12.72 -9.16 14.70
N PHE A 57 11.85 -8.15 14.78
CA PHE A 57 10.42 -8.28 14.61
C PHE A 57 10.04 -7.79 13.20
N TYR A 58 9.14 -8.49 12.55
CA TYR A 58 8.71 -8.12 11.20
C TYR A 58 7.19 -7.89 11.17
N TYR A 59 6.80 -6.64 11.00
CA TYR A 59 5.41 -6.22 10.89
C TYR A 59 4.99 -6.05 9.43
N ILE A 60 3.78 -6.47 9.10
CA ILE A 60 3.25 -6.63 7.73
C ILE A 60 4.07 -7.68 6.98
N SER A 61 3.79 -8.95 7.29
CA SER A 61 4.48 -10.13 6.74
C SER A 61 4.68 -10.05 5.22
N PRO A 62 5.83 -10.47 4.70
CA PRO A 62 6.05 -10.55 3.27
C PRO A 62 5.03 -11.46 2.60
N LYS A 63 4.38 -11.00 1.53
CA LYS A 63 3.35 -11.75 0.78
C LYS A 63 3.96 -12.88 -0.05
N ILE A 64 4.67 -13.80 0.62
CA ILE A 64 5.35 -14.92 -0.04
C ILE A 64 4.39 -15.96 -0.63
N TRP A 65 3.16 -15.97 -0.20
CA TRP A 65 2.08 -16.78 -0.77
C TRP A 65 1.71 -16.34 -2.21
N ALA A 66 1.92 -15.06 -2.55
CA ALA A 66 1.63 -14.54 -3.88
C ALA A 66 2.82 -14.71 -4.84
N TRP A 67 4.06 -14.57 -4.33
CA TRP A 67 5.29 -14.69 -5.13
C TRP A 67 6.54 -14.74 -4.25
N LYS A 68 7.64 -15.29 -4.79
CA LYS A 68 8.92 -15.42 -4.06
C LYS A 68 8.82 -16.21 -2.75
N GLU A 69 8.08 -17.30 -2.76
CA GLU A 69 7.88 -18.17 -1.59
C GLU A 69 9.21 -18.68 -0.99
N TYR A 70 10.27 -18.75 -1.81
CA TYR A 70 11.62 -19.12 -1.35
C TYR A 70 12.16 -18.22 -0.20
N ARG A 71 11.61 -17.02 -0.04
CA ARG A 71 11.96 -16.09 1.05
C ARG A 71 11.65 -16.64 2.45
N ILE A 72 10.81 -17.65 2.54
CA ILE A 72 10.52 -18.31 3.82
C ILE A 72 11.79 -18.80 4.53
N LYS A 73 12.81 -19.22 3.76
CA LYS A 73 14.09 -19.66 4.33
C LYS A 73 14.80 -18.52 5.08
N ASN A 74 14.76 -17.32 4.51
CA ASN A 74 15.35 -16.13 5.12
C ASN A 74 14.55 -15.68 6.34
N ILE A 75 13.21 -15.69 6.24
CA ILE A 75 12.33 -15.33 7.36
C ILE A 75 12.60 -16.25 8.55
N LYS A 76 12.62 -17.57 8.34
CA LYS A 76 12.90 -18.55 9.38
C LYS A 76 14.26 -18.41 10.07
N ARG A 77 15.25 -17.91 9.35
CA ARG A 77 16.59 -17.75 9.87
C ARG A 77 16.79 -16.42 10.60
N ASP A 78 16.23 -15.34 10.04
CA ASP A 78 16.64 -13.97 10.33
C ASP A 78 15.57 -13.15 11.07
N VAL A 79 14.36 -13.70 11.28
CA VAL A 79 13.23 -13.00 11.92
C VAL A 79 12.78 -13.80 13.15
N ASP A 80 12.77 -13.16 14.31
CA ASP A 80 12.37 -13.78 15.55
C ASP A 80 10.86 -13.81 15.72
N GLU A 81 10.17 -12.69 15.39
CA GLU A 81 8.72 -12.58 15.48
C GLU A 81 8.13 -11.99 14.20
N LEU A 82 7.12 -12.67 13.64
CA LEU A 82 6.45 -12.26 12.40
C LEU A 82 4.99 -11.90 12.66
N PHE A 83 4.60 -10.69 12.23
CA PHE A 83 3.25 -10.16 12.42
C PHE A 83 2.53 -9.98 11.09
N SER A 84 1.35 -10.60 10.97
CA SER A 84 0.49 -10.52 9.78
C SER A 84 -0.69 -9.59 9.99
N ILE A 85 -1.10 -8.95 8.91
CA ILE A 85 -2.32 -8.14 8.83
C ILE A 85 -3.44 -8.84 8.03
N LEU A 86 -3.19 -10.05 7.53
CA LEU A 86 -4.15 -10.85 6.75
C LEU A 86 -4.39 -12.19 7.45
N PRO A 87 -5.63 -12.51 7.85
CA PRO A 87 -5.91 -13.68 8.69
C PRO A 87 -5.54 -15.02 8.02
N PHE A 88 -5.69 -15.16 6.72
CA PHE A 88 -5.36 -16.38 5.99
C PHE A 88 -3.84 -16.69 5.95
N GLU A 89 -2.99 -15.70 6.20
CA GLU A 89 -1.54 -15.90 6.26
C GLU A 89 -1.15 -16.79 7.45
N VAL A 90 -1.95 -16.80 8.51
CA VAL A 90 -1.70 -17.66 9.68
C VAL A 90 -1.63 -19.13 9.26
N GLU A 91 -2.66 -19.61 8.55
CA GLU A 91 -2.68 -21.00 8.05
C GLU A 91 -1.54 -21.26 7.05
N PHE A 92 -1.29 -20.34 6.15
CA PHE A 92 -0.22 -20.46 5.16
C PHE A 92 1.15 -20.66 5.82
N TYR A 93 1.48 -19.84 6.81
CA TYR A 93 2.78 -19.93 7.49
C TYR A 93 2.84 -21.11 8.47
N THR A 94 1.77 -21.37 9.25
CA THR A 94 1.78 -22.42 10.26
C THR A 94 1.66 -23.83 9.66
N LEU A 95 0.70 -24.05 8.76
CA LEU A 95 0.45 -25.38 8.21
C LEU A 95 1.45 -25.74 7.11
N LYS A 96 1.67 -24.85 6.15
CA LYS A 96 2.55 -25.15 5.01
C LYS A 96 4.02 -25.03 5.39
N HIS A 97 4.38 -24.01 6.15
CA HIS A 97 5.78 -23.72 6.45
C HIS A 97 6.22 -24.10 7.85
N ARG A 98 5.29 -24.51 8.75
CA ARG A 98 5.59 -24.81 10.15
C ARG A 98 6.38 -23.68 10.82
N TYR A 99 5.91 -22.44 10.60
CA TYR A 99 6.50 -21.23 11.15
C TYR A 99 5.43 -20.43 11.90
N PRO A 100 5.64 -20.07 13.18
CA PRO A 100 4.68 -19.31 13.94
C PRO A 100 4.57 -17.89 13.39
N ILE A 101 3.34 -17.34 13.41
CA ILE A 101 3.05 -15.98 12.99
C ILE A 101 1.90 -15.45 13.81
N HIS A 102 1.94 -14.16 14.14
CA HIS A 102 0.91 -13.48 14.91
C HIS A 102 0.00 -12.65 14.01
N TYR A 103 -1.28 -12.93 14.00
CA TYR A 103 -2.26 -12.05 13.38
C TYR A 103 -2.60 -10.91 14.32
N VAL A 104 -2.34 -9.68 13.91
CA VAL A 104 -2.50 -8.47 14.74
C VAL A 104 -3.56 -7.50 14.22
N GLY A 105 -4.35 -7.93 13.24
CA GLY A 105 -5.33 -7.06 12.59
C GLY A 105 -4.74 -6.24 11.44
N ASN A 106 -5.60 -5.55 10.71
CA ASN A 106 -5.21 -4.73 9.56
C ASN A 106 -5.37 -3.25 9.90
N PRO A 107 -4.29 -2.46 9.92
CA PRO A 107 -4.34 -1.04 10.27
C PRO A 107 -5.27 -0.22 9.36
N THR A 108 -5.50 -0.67 8.12
CA THR A 108 -6.46 -0.01 7.23
C THR A 108 -7.90 -0.12 7.75
N VAL A 109 -8.24 -1.22 8.43
CA VAL A 109 -9.57 -1.39 9.03
C VAL A 109 -9.75 -0.42 10.19
N ASP A 110 -8.72 -0.23 11.01
CA ASP A 110 -8.74 0.71 12.13
C ASP A 110 -8.94 2.14 11.63
N GLU A 111 -8.18 2.54 10.61
CA GLU A 111 -8.27 3.86 9.98
C GLU A 111 -9.67 4.11 9.38
N VAL A 112 -10.19 3.17 8.60
CA VAL A 112 -11.53 3.30 8.00
C VAL A 112 -12.60 3.37 9.07
N THR A 113 -12.50 2.55 10.12
CA THR A 113 -13.46 2.55 11.23
C THR A 113 -13.42 3.86 12.01
N ALA A 114 -12.23 4.38 12.29
CA ALA A 114 -12.06 5.66 12.97
C ALA A 114 -12.64 6.81 12.12
N TYR A 115 -12.37 6.81 10.82
CA TYR A 115 -12.92 7.79 9.89
C TYR A 115 -14.45 7.76 9.87
N GLN A 116 -15.08 6.58 9.74
CA GLN A 116 -16.52 6.43 9.69
C GLN A 116 -17.20 6.89 10.99
N LYS A 117 -16.58 6.65 12.16
CA LYS A 117 -17.09 7.14 13.45
C LYS A 117 -17.05 8.65 13.55
N ALA A 118 -15.95 9.27 13.05
CA ALA A 118 -15.77 10.72 13.10
C ALA A 118 -16.59 11.46 12.02
N HIS A 119 -16.91 10.80 10.90
CA HIS A 119 -17.58 11.40 9.75
C HIS A 119 -18.79 10.54 9.35
N PRO A 120 -19.95 10.74 9.96
CA PRO A 120 -21.16 10.03 9.58
C PRO A 120 -21.48 10.21 8.10
N LYS A 121 -21.96 9.13 7.48
CA LYS A 121 -22.32 9.13 6.06
C LYS A 121 -23.34 10.21 5.74
N ASN A 122 -23.04 11.06 4.76
CA ASN A 122 -23.93 12.12 4.28
C ASN A 122 -23.80 12.26 2.75
N PRO A 123 -24.50 11.41 1.96
CA PRO A 123 -24.44 11.43 0.52
C PRO A 123 -24.91 12.75 -0.10
N GLU A 124 -26.00 13.34 0.43
CA GLU A 124 -26.57 14.59 -0.06
C GLU A 124 -25.56 15.73 0.02
N ALA A 125 -24.90 15.88 1.18
CA ALA A 125 -23.83 16.88 1.35
C ALA A 125 -22.64 16.58 0.42
N PHE A 126 -22.28 15.32 0.19
CA PHE A 126 -21.21 14.96 -0.75
C PHE A 126 -21.56 15.36 -2.18
N LEU A 127 -22.79 15.09 -2.64
CA LEU A 127 -23.24 15.49 -3.97
C LEU A 127 -23.23 17.01 -4.13
N ALA A 128 -23.79 17.74 -3.16
CA ALA A 128 -23.86 19.21 -3.18
C ALA A 128 -22.47 19.86 -3.19
N ASP A 129 -21.57 19.45 -2.28
CA ASP A 129 -20.22 19.99 -2.16
C ASP A 129 -19.39 19.80 -3.43
N ASN A 130 -19.66 18.74 -4.18
CA ASN A 130 -18.91 18.40 -5.39
C ASN A 130 -19.64 18.78 -6.68
N ASN A 131 -20.80 19.44 -6.63
CA ASN A 131 -21.66 19.74 -7.78
C ASN A 131 -21.92 18.49 -8.64
N LEU A 132 -22.35 17.41 -7.99
CA LEU A 132 -22.72 16.15 -8.61
C LEU A 132 -24.25 16.07 -8.75
N GLU A 133 -24.70 15.30 -9.73
CA GLU A 133 -26.12 15.01 -9.94
C GLU A 133 -26.58 13.95 -8.93
N ASP A 134 -27.90 13.88 -8.70
CA ASP A 134 -28.50 12.78 -7.93
C ASP A 134 -28.60 11.53 -8.84
N LYS A 135 -27.45 10.93 -9.08
CA LYS A 135 -27.27 9.73 -9.89
C LYS A 135 -26.29 8.77 -9.23
N PRO A 136 -26.38 7.47 -9.49
CA PRO A 136 -25.38 6.51 -9.03
C PRO A 136 -23.97 6.90 -9.50
N ILE A 137 -23.00 6.66 -8.64
CA ILE A 137 -21.58 7.01 -8.88
C ILE A 137 -20.78 5.75 -9.21
N ILE A 138 -19.96 5.82 -10.23
CA ILE A 138 -18.82 4.92 -10.40
C ILE A 138 -17.57 5.65 -9.91
N ALA A 139 -17.04 5.21 -8.77
CA ALA A 139 -15.80 5.73 -8.21
C ALA A 139 -14.59 5.15 -8.94
N LEU A 140 -13.76 6.01 -9.51
CA LEU A 140 -12.53 5.61 -10.20
C LEU A 140 -11.33 5.83 -9.28
N LEU A 141 -10.63 4.76 -8.93
CA LEU A 141 -9.45 4.74 -8.08
C LEU A 141 -8.22 4.36 -8.91
N ALA A 142 -7.72 5.28 -9.71
CA ALA A 142 -6.68 5.01 -10.70
C ALA A 142 -5.28 4.81 -10.12
N GLY A 143 -5.11 5.03 -8.81
CA GLY A 143 -3.83 4.90 -8.11
C GLY A 143 -3.29 6.23 -7.59
N SER A 144 -2.19 6.16 -6.86
CA SER A 144 -1.54 7.30 -6.20
C SER A 144 -0.25 7.77 -6.88
N ARG A 145 0.21 7.07 -7.92
CA ARG A 145 1.44 7.37 -8.66
C ARG A 145 1.15 7.65 -10.13
N LYS A 146 1.94 8.51 -10.75
CA LYS A 146 1.79 8.86 -12.18
C LYS A 146 1.74 7.63 -13.09
N GLN A 147 2.57 6.62 -12.83
CA GLN A 147 2.59 5.40 -13.63
C GLN A 147 1.31 4.59 -13.46
N GLU A 148 0.81 4.44 -12.23
CA GLU A 148 -0.45 3.73 -11.96
C GLU A 148 -1.63 4.40 -12.67
N ILE A 149 -1.70 5.73 -12.57
CA ILE A 149 -2.76 6.52 -13.24
C ILE A 149 -2.68 6.35 -14.76
N LYS A 150 -1.47 6.45 -15.32
CA LYS A 150 -1.24 6.26 -16.76
C LYS A 150 -1.71 4.89 -17.23
N ASP A 151 -1.42 3.85 -16.46
CA ASP A 151 -1.70 2.47 -16.87
C ASP A 151 -3.17 2.11 -16.64
N ASN A 152 -3.80 2.62 -15.57
CA ASN A 152 -5.14 2.18 -15.16
C ASN A 152 -6.28 3.09 -15.67
N LEU A 153 -6.09 4.42 -15.65
CA LEU A 153 -7.19 5.35 -15.90
C LEU A 153 -7.82 5.21 -17.30
N PRO A 154 -7.06 5.02 -18.39
CA PRO A 154 -7.67 4.81 -19.71
C PRO A 154 -8.59 3.60 -19.78
N ASP A 155 -8.18 2.47 -19.20
CA ASP A 155 -8.98 1.24 -19.19
C ASP A 155 -10.21 1.37 -18.29
N MET A 156 -10.07 2.04 -17.13
CA MET A 156 -11.21 2.35 -16.26
C MET A 156 -12.26 3.20 -16.96
N LEU A 157 -11.85 4.25 -17.68
CA LEU A 157 -12.75 5.12 -18.44
C LEU A 157 -13.45 4.35 -19.57
N LYS A 158 -12.71 3.52 -20.27
CA LYS A 158 -13.26 2.66 -21.32
C LYS A 158 -14.30 1.69 -20.75
N ALA A 159 -14.01 1.04 -19.64
CA ALA A 159 -14.97 0.14 -18.98
C ALA A 159 -16.21 0.91 -18.49
N ALA A 160 -16.02 2.07 -17.85
CA ALA A 160 -17.10 2.88 -17.32
C ALA A 160 -18.02 3.47 -18.41
N SER A 161 -17.54 3.63 -19.67
CA SER A 161 -18.37 4.10 -20.78
C SER A 161 -19.54 3.17 -21.14
N ALA A 162 -19.50 1.92 -20.70
CA ALA A 162 -20.62 0.98 -20.84
C ALA A 162 -21.80 1.27 -19.89
N PHE A 163 -21.65 2.21 -18.96
CA PHE A 163 -22.63 2.53 -17.93
C PHE A 163 -23.06 4.01 -18.00
N PRO A 164 -23.82 4.43 -19.01
CA PRO A 164 -24.17 5.84 -19.25
C PRO A 164 -25.07 6.45 -18.17
N ASP A 165 -25.79 5.62 -17.42
CA ASP A 165 -26.69 6.07 -16.35
C ASP A 165 -25.95 6.45 -15.06
N TYR A 166 -24.64 6.17 -15.00
CA TYR A 166 -23.79 6.51 -13.87
C TYR A 166 -23.00 7.79 -14.14
N GLN A 167 -22.76 8.56 -13.07
CA GLN A 167 -21.78 9.64 -13.13
C GLN A 167 -20.40 9.13 -12.66
N LEU A 168 -19.35 9.59 -13.34
CA LEU A 168 -17.99 9.15 -13.04
C LEU A 168 -17.30 10.15 -12.11
N VAL A 169 -16.78 9.64 -10.99
CA VAL A 169 -16.04 10.44 -10.02
C VAL A 169 -14.65 9.82 -9.80
N LEU A 170 -13.62 10.56 -10.16
CA LEU A 170 -12.22 10.15 -10.02
C LEU A 170 -11.63 10.70 -8.72
N ALA A 171 -11.16 9.81 -7.87
CA ALA A 171 -10.38 10.19 -6.70
C ALA A 171 -8.97 10.60 -7.10
N GLY A 172 -8.68 11.89 -7.05
CA GLY A 172 -7.35 12.45 -7.31
C GLY A 172 -6.41 12.25 -6.12
N ALA A 173 -5.21 11.76 -6.39
CA ALA A 173 -4.18 11.58 -5.37
C ALA A 173 -3.60 12.96 -4.94
N PRO A 174 -3.34 13.19 -3.63
CA PRO A 174 -2.90 14.50 -3.12
C PRO A 174 -1.60 15.03 -3.75
N GLY A 175 -0.69 14.13 -4.15
CA GLY A 175 0.60 14.48 -4.75
C GLY A 175 0.61 14.64 -6.28
N ILE A 176 -0.57 14.56 -6.93
CA ILE A 176 -0.68 14.60 -8.40
C ILE A 176 -1.50 15.83 -8.81
N ALA A 177 -0.92 16.67 -9.66
CA ALA A 177 -1.60 17.86 -10.15
C ALA A 177 -2.84 17.51 -11.01
N PRO A 178 -3.94 18.29 -10.93
CA PRO A 178 -5.17 18.06 -11.71
C PRO A 178 -4.92 17.95 -13.23
N GLU A 179 -3.95 18.70 -13.75
CA GLU A 179 -3.56 18.72 -15.16
C GLU A 179 -3.05 17.37 -15.63
N TYR A 180 -2.44 16.59 -14.73
CA TYR A 180 -1.96 15.24 -15.06
C TYR A 180 -3.12 14.29 -15.39
N TYR A 181 -4.25 14.44 -14.75
CA TYR A 181 -5.45 13.63 -15.06
C TYR A 181 -6.13 14.06 -16.35
N LYS A 182 -6.17 15.37 -16.62
CA LYS A 182 -6.86 15.92 -17.81
C LYS A 182 -6.37 15.32 -19.12
N GLN A 183 -5.09 14.98 -19.24
CA GLN A 183 -4.53 14.34 -20.44
C GLN A 183 -5.11 12.95 -20.75
N TYR A 184 -5.65 12.26 -19.73
CA TYR A 184 -6.24 10.92 -19.89
C TYR A 184 -7.76 10.95 -19.93
N VAL A 185 -8.39 11.92 -19.29
CA VAL A 185 -9.85 12.05 -19.23
C VAL A 185 -10.42 12.47 -20.59
N GLY A 186 -9.71 13.29 -21.37
CA GLY A 186 -10.15 13.72 -22.68
C GLY A 186 -11.51 14.42 -22.64
N GLN A 187 -12.46 13.93 -23.44
CA GLN A 187 -13.84 14.43 -23.50
C GLN A 187 -14.82 13.71 -22.56
N ALA A 188 -14.35 12.74 -21.78
CA ALA A 188 -15.20 12.02 -20.84
C ALA A 188 -15.71 12.96 -19.74
N LYS A 189 -17.01 12.85 -19.43
CA LYS A 189 -17.62 13.60 -18.31
C LYS A 189 -17.23 12.94 -16.98
N VAL A 190 -16.09 13.34 -16.45
CA VAL A 190 -15.56 12.82 -15.17
C VAL A 190 -15.32 13.99 -14.23
N LYS A 191 -15.87 13.90 -13.03
CA LYS A 191 -15.56 14.81 -11.93
C LYS A 191 -14.31 14.32 -11.22
N ILE A 192 -13.29 15.16 -11.10
CA ILE A 192 -12.09 14.85 -10.33
C ILE A 192 -12.19 15.52 -8.97
N ILE A 193 -12.07 14.75 -7.89
CA ILE A 193 -12.11 15.26 -6.53
C ILE A 193 -10.81 14.90 -5.79
N PHE A 194 -10.38 15.75 -4.89
CA PHE A 194 -9.16 15.57 -4.11
C PHE A 194 -9.46 15.56 -2.61
N ALA A 195 -8.65 14.83 -1.84
CA ALA A 195 -8.74 14.71 -0.39
C ALA A 195 -10.12 14.25 0.15
N GLN A 196 -10.93 13.59 -0.66
CA GLN A 196 -12.27 13.12 -0.28
C GLN A 196 -12.50 11.62 -0.60
N THR A 197 -11.44 10.84 -0.73
CA THR A 197 -11.54 9.42 -1.12
C THR A 197 -12.45 8.64 -0.17
N TYR A 198 -12.36 8.85 1.13
CA TYR A 198 -13.22 8.16 2.09
C TYR A 198 -14.68 8.58 1.97
N ARG A 199 -14.97 9.87 1.74
CA ARG A 199 -16.34 10.34 1.49
C ARG A 199 -16.94 9.75 0.21
N LEU A 200 -16.11 9.62 -0.83
CA LEU A 200 -16.53 9.02 -2.10
C LEU A 200 -16.89 7.54 -1.95
N LEU A 201 -16.24 6.82 -1.03
CA LEU A 201 -16.41 5.38 -0.82
C LEU A 201 -17.47 5.04 0.24
N GLN A 202 -18.07 6.03 0.91
CA GLN A 202 -19.18 5.84 1.86
C GLN A 202 -20.53 5.79 1.16
#